data_cc02bb0881a81fc2f354b470e1511499
#
_entry.id   cc02bb0881a81fc2f354b470e1511499
#
_cell.length_a   1.000
_cell.length_b   1.000
_cell.length_c   1.000
_cell.angle_alpha   90.00
_cell.angle_beta   90.00
_cell.angle_gamma   90.00
#
_symmetry.space_group_name_H-M   'P 1'
#
loop_
_entity.id
_entity.type
_entity.pdbx_description
1 polymer ?
#
loop_
_entity_poly.entity_id
_entity_poly.type
_entity_poly.pdbx_seq_one_letter_code
_entity_poly.pdbx_strand_id
1 'polypeptide(L)'
;MTPLIIILGPTGAGRAATVRELAENAWPEGRKIRLLREAREGGAAPDAWEFKDGHAIVPAPGDEDVAILVTHGALHVVDQMEALHRTLKPMMPDAVWRVARIITVVDCPLAMKHKAVEEWYRVCVHFSDAVVINRRWEVPGQWVSKFLEPYEKEFYPCLFFNLTKVGAIANPPAVIDGEPL
;
A
#
# COMPACT_ATOMS: atom_id res chain seq x y z
N MET A 1 8.23 -18.58 -4.05
CA MET A 1 8.17 -17.15 -3.62
C MET A 1 6.74 -16.83 -3.21
N THR A 2 6.54 -16.40 -1.97
CA THR A 2 5.23 -15.96 -1.47
C THR A 2 4.92 -14.55 -1.97
N PRO A 3 3.73 -14.30 -2.51
CA PRO A 3 3.32 -12.97 -2.93
C PRO A 3 3.27 -11.99 -1.75
N LEU A 4 3.83 -10.80 -1.94
CA LEU A 4 3.84 -9.71 -0.97
C LEU A 4 3.18 -8.47 -1.58
N ILE A 5 2.16 -7.95 -0.92
CA ILE A 5 1.52 -6.68 -1.24
C ILE A 5 2.02 -5.62 -0.28
N ILE A 6 2.47 -4.49 -0.80
CA ILE A 6 2.97 -3.37 0.01
C ILE A 6 1.93 -2.25 0.01
N ILE A 7 1.52 -1.81 1.19
CA ILE A 7 0.54 -0.72 1.37
C ILE A 7 1.27 0.54 1.84
N LEU A 8 1.23 1.57 1.02
CA LEU A 8 1.76 2.90 1.28
C LEU A 8 0.65 3.85 1.73
N GLY A 9 1.02 4.89 2.44
CA GLY A 9 0.10 5.94 2.87
C GLY A 9 0.50 6.52 4.23
N PRO A 10 0.19 7.80 4.52
CA PRO A 10 0.46 8.39 5.83
C PRO A 10 -0.41 7.78 6.92
N THR A 11 -0.03 8.02 8.16
CA THR A 11 -0.87 7.67 9.31
C THR A 11 -2.23 8.36 9.18
N GLY A 12 -3.31 7.61 9.39
CA GLY A 12 -4.67 8.14 9.27
C GLY A 12 -5.28 8.11 7.85
N ALA A 13 -4.53 7.71 6.83
CA ALA A 13 -5.04 7.66 5.44
C ALA A 13 -6.15 6.62 5.17
N GLY A 14 -6.44 5.73 6.13
CA GLY A 14 -7.42 4.65 5.94
C GLY A 14 -6.81 3.33 5.52
N ARG A 15 -5.49 3.15 5.64
CA ARG A 15 -4.78 1.91 5.30
C ARG A 15 -5.37 0.68 5.97
N ALA A 16 -5.76 0.79 7.26
CA ALA A 16 -6.35 -0.32 7.99
C ALA A 16 -7.71 -0.76 7.42
N ALA A 17 -8.53 0.17 6.94
CA ALA A 17 -9.80 -0.13 6.28
C ALA A 17 -9.56 -0.79 4.92
N THR A 18 -8.62 -0.27 4.14
CA THR A 18 -8.21 -0.85 2.85
C THR A 18 -7.67 -2.27 3.03
N VAL A 19 -6.77 -2.48 4.00
CA VAL A 19 -6.21 -3.83 4.29
C VAL A 19 -7.30 -4.81 4.67
N ARG A 20 -8.25 -4.40 5.53
CA ARG A 20 -9.38 -5.26 5.92
C ARG A 20 -10.23 -5.62 4.72
N GLU A 21 -10.62 -4.64 3.91
CA GLU A 21 -11.42 -4.86 2.71
C GLU A 21 -10.73 -5.81 1.73
N LEU A 22 -9.44 -5.62 1.49
CA LEU A 22 -8.68 -6.53 0.64
C LEU A 22 -8.60 -7.93 1.25
N ALA A 23 -8.27 -8.06 2.55
CA ALA A 23 -8.13 -9.35 3.21
C ALA A 23 -9.44 -10.16 3.22
N GLU A 24 -10.59 -9.48 3.32
CA GLU A 24 -11.90 -10.14 3.37
C GLU A 24 -12.47 -10.43 1.98
N ASN A 25 -12.19 -9.59 0.96
CA ASN A 25 -12.95 -9.59 -0.28
C ASN A 25 -12.10 -9.70 -1.57
N ALA A 26 -10.76 -9.63 -1.49
CA ALA A 26 -9.92 -9.65 -2.69
C ALA A 26 -9.49 -11.05 -3.13
N TRP A 27 -9.61 -12.06 -2.29
CA TRP A 27 -9.21 -13.44 -2.57
C TRP A 27 -10.36 -14.43 -2.38
N PRO A 28 -10.30 -15.60 -3.03
CA PRO A 28 -11.21 -16.70 -2.74
C PRO A 28 -11.17 -17.11 -1.25
N GLU A 29 -12.29 -17.64 -0.76
CA GLU A 29 -12.37 -18.18 0.59
C GLU A 29 -11.27 -19.20 0.89
N GLY A 30 -10.79 -19.23 2.13
CA GLY A 30 -9.77 -20.15 2.62
C GLY A 30 -8.33 -19.74 2.36
N ARG A 31 -8.07 -18.61 1.69
CA ARG A 31 -6.72 -18.09 1.55
C ARG A 31 -6.15 -17.63 2.90
N LYS A 32 -4.93 -18.08 3.20
CA LYS A 32 -4.19 -17.66 4.38
C LYS A 32 -3.47 -16.35 4.10
N ILE A 33 -3.95 -15.29 4.73
CA ILE A 33 -3.39 -13.94 4.56
C ILE A 33 -2.64 -13.55 5.81
N ARG A 34 -1.35 -13.25 5.67
CA ARG A 34 -0.51 -12.74 6.77
C ARG A 34 -0.38 -11.23 6.68
N LEU A 35 -0.64 -10.55 7.78
CA LEU A 35 -0.52 -9.10 7.87
C LEU A 35 0.78 -8.71 8.60
N LEU A 36 1.75 -8.20 7.85
CA LEU A 36 3.00 -7.67 8.38
C LEU A 36 2.82 -6.19 8.73
N ARG A 37 2.82 -5.91 10.01
CA ARG A 37 2.70 -4.54 10.56
C ARG A 37 4.04 -4.08 11.08
N GLU A 38 4.20 -2.77 11.12
CA GLU A 38 5.35 -2.17 11.78
C GLU A 38 5.46 -2.60 13.24
N ALA A 39 6.69 -2.96 13.66
CA ALA A 39 6.99 -3.24 15.05
C ALA A 39 6.73 -2.00 15.91
N ARG A 40 6.03 -2.19 17.03
CA ARG A 40 5.88 -1.15 18.05
C ARG A 40 7.06 -1.21 19.01
N GLU A 41 7.42 -0.05 19.57
CA GLU A 41 8.46 0.01 20.63
C GLU A 41 8.13 -1.00 21.72
N GLY A 42 9.09 -1.93 21.98
CA GLY A 42 9.03 -2.89 23.10
C GLY A 42 8.65 -4.33 22.75
N GLY A 43 8.48 -4.72 21.49
CA GLY A 43 8.24 -6.13 21.17
C GLY A 43 8.26 -6.49 19.70
N ALA A 44 9.12 -7.41 19.32
CA ALA A 44 9.05 -8.10 18.05
C ALA A 44 7.88 -9.11 18.09
N ALA A 45 6.73 -8.74 17.56
CA ALA A 45 5.67 -9.70 17.29
C ALA A 45 6.05 -10.55 16.05
N PRO A 46 5.65 -11.82 15.94
CA PRO A 46 6.00 -12.68 14.81
C PRO A 46 5.60 -12.12 13.44
N ASP A 47 4.62 -11.22 13.42
CA ASP A 47 4.11 -10.54 12.23
C ASP A 47 4.54 -9.06 12.15
N ALA A 48 5.60 -8.69 12.88
CA ALA A 48 6.16 -7.35 12.81
C ALA A 48 7.32 -7.30 11.82
N TRP A 49 7.36 -6.24 11.02
CA TRP A 49 8.54 -5.83 10.27
C TRP A 49 9.11 -4.54 10.88
N GLU A 50 10.38 -4.31 10.70
CA GLU A 50 11.05 -3.13 11.25
C GLU A 50 11.74 -2.34 10.14
N PHE A 51 11.70 -1.01 10.26
CA PHE A 51 12.56 -0.11 9.53
C PHE A 51 13.47 0.61 10.54
N LYS A 52 14.75 0.26 10.52
CA LYS A 52 15.73 0.77 11.48
C LYS A 52 17.07 1.05 10.79
N ASP A 53 17.64 2.22 11.04
CA ASP A 53 18.96 2.63 10.54
C ASP A 53 19.11 2.47 9.01
N GLY A 54 18.04 2.75 8.26
CA GLY A 54 18.01 2.61 6.81
C GLY A 54 17.88 1.17 6.29
N HIS A 55 17.59 0.22 7.17
CA HIS A 55 17.40 -1.19 6.83
C HIS A 55 15.96 -1.64 7.12
N ALA A 56 15.44 -2.51 6.27
CA ALA A 56 14.20 -3.21 6.52
C ALA A 56 14.50 -4.63 7.05
N ILE A 57 13.83 -5.02 8.11
CA ILE A 57 13.86 -6.38 8.65
C ILE A 57 12.46 -6.94 8.44
N VAL A 58 12.32 -7.85 7.48
CA VAL A 58 11.04 -8.47 7.11
C VAL A 58 11.09 -9.94 7.50
N PRO A 59 10.13 -10.44 8.29
CA PRO A 59 10.08 -11.86 8.62
C PRO A 59 10.05 -12.74 7.37
N ALA A 60 10.66 -13.91 7.43
CA ALA A 60 10.57 -14.88 6.35
C ALA A 60 9.11 -15.35 6.16
N PRO A 61 8.70 -15.76 4.93
CA PRO A 61 7.40 -16.37 4.72
C PRO A 61 7.25 -17.65 5.54
N GLY A 62 6.00 -17.90 5.98
CA GLY A 62 5.57 -19.12 6.65
C GLY A 62 4.71 -19.99 5.74
N ASP A 63 3.52 -20.31 6.21
CA ASP A 63 2.52 -21.14 5.50
C ASP A 63 1.37 -20.31 4.87
N GLU A 64 1.55 -18.96 4.83
CA GLU A 64 0.60 -18.07 4.19
C GLU A 64 0.65 -18.17 2.66
N ASP A 65 -0.52 -17.97 2.03
CA ASP A 65 -0.65 -17.90 0.57
C ASP A 65 -0.25 -16.51 0.03
N VAL A 66 -0.39 -15.47 0.87
CA VAL A 66 -0.06 -14.08 0.54
C VAL A 66 0.21 -13.29 1.82
N ALA A 67 1.09 -12.31 1.74
CA ALA A 67 1.29 -11.34 2.83
C ALA A 67 0.97 -9.92 2.39
N ILE A 68 0.49 -9.12 3.34
CA ILE A 68 0.27 -7.68 3.18
C ILE A 68 1.19 -6.95 4.16
N LEU A 69 2.15 -6.18 3.66
CA LEU A 69 3.04 -5.35 4.44
C LEU A 69 2.54 -3.91 4.45
N VAL A 70 2.30 -3.35 5.63
CA VAL A 70 1.90 -1.95 5.80
C VAL A 70 3.11 -1.14 6.22
N THR A 71 3.50 -0.14 5.41
CA THR A 71 4.66 0.71 5.67
C THR A 71 4.44 1.65 6.87
N HIS A 72 5.52 2.22 7.38
CA HIS A 72 5.44 3.23 8.42
C HIS A 72 4.86 4.54 7.88
N GLY A 73 3.76 4.99 8.45
CA GLY A 73 3.01 6.15 7.93
C GLY A 73 3.57 7.51 8.28
N ALA A 74 4.67 7.59 9.05
CA ALA A 74 5.31 8.83 9.44
C ALA A 74 6.77 8.95 8.94
N LEU A 75 7.33 7.88 8.35
CA LEU A 75 8.68 7.88 7.81
C LEU A 75 8.69 8.16 6.31
N HIS A 76 9.82 8.64 5.81
CA HIS A 76 9.97 8.94 4.40
C HIS A 76 9.79 7.69 3.53
N VAL A 77 8.91 7.75 2.54
CA VAL A 77 8.52 6.57 1.76
C VAL A 77 9.66 6.04 0.89
N VAL A 78 10.51 6.92 0.33
CA VAL A 78 11.64 6.51 -0.51
C VAL A 78 12.62 5.66 0.29
N ASP A 79 12.99 6.11 1.50
CA ASP A 79 13.94 5.38 2.36
C ASP A 79 13.42 3.98 2.70
N GLN A 80 12.12 3.87 2.99
CA GLN A 80 11.48 2.58 3.27
C GLN A 80 11.46 1.68 2.02
N MET A 81 11.09 2.22 0.85
CA MET A 81 11.03 1.46 -0.39
C MET A 81 12.40 0.98 -0.84
N GLU A 82 13.43 1.82 -0.72
CA GLU A 82 14.81 1.41 -0.99
C GLU A 82 15.30 0.32 -0.03
N ALA A 83 15.00 0.45 1.27
CA ALA A 83 15.35 -0.56 2.25
C ALA A 83 14.63 -1.89 1.98
N LEU A 84 13.32 -1.85 1.69
CA LEU A 84 12.55 -3.01 1.30
C LEU A 84 13.10 -3.65 0.02
N HIS A 85 13.42 -2.87 -1.00
CA HIS A 85 14.00 -3.39 -2.24
C HIS A 85 15.33 -4.11 -1.99
N ARG A 86 16.22 -3.53 -1.18
CA ARG A 86 17.50 -4.15 -0.79
C ARG A 86 17.32 -5.45 0.00
N THR A 87 16.33 -5.49 0.91
CA THR A 87 16.07 -6.65 1.77
C THR A 87 15.35 -7.76 1.02
N LEU A 88 14.30 -7.44 0.27
CA LEU A 88 13.48 -8.43 -0.42
C LEU A 88 14.16 -9.01 -1.64
N LYS A 89 15.10 -8.27 -2.26
CA LYS A 89 15.85 -8.67 -3.45
C LYS A 89 14.95 -9.30 -4.53
N PRO A 90 13.84 -8.65 -4.95
CA PRO A 90 12.78 -9.29 -5.73
C PRO A 90 13.23 -9.81 -7.10
N MET A 91 14.40 -9.41 -7.57
CA MET A 91 14.99 -9.83 -8.84
C MET A 91 16.01 -10.98 -8.69
N MET A 92 16.28 -11.44 -7.47
CA MET A 92 17.27 -12.48 -7.23
C MET A 92 16.62 -13.87 -7.25
N PRO A 93 17.34 -14.90 -7.75
CA PRO A 93 16.79 -16.27 -7.83
C PRO A 93 16.44 -16.89 -6.47
N ASP A 94 17.09 -16.43 -5.40
CA ASP A 94 16.90 -16.89 -4.02
C ASP A 94 15.90 -16.04 -3.23
N ALA A 95 15.22 -15.10 -3.89
CA ALA A 95 14.18 -14.30 -3.25
C ALA A 95 13.07 -15.19 -2.68
N VAL A 96 12.75 -14.98 -1.41
CA VAL A 96 11.66 -15.70 -0.72
C VAL A 96 10.32 -15.00 -0.88
N TRP A 97 10.33 -13.67 -1.04
CA TRP A 97 9.17 -12.83 -1.29
C TRP A 97 9.11 -12.38 -2.76
N ARG A 98 7.94 -12.40 -3.34
CA ARG A 98 7.66 -11.77 -4.63
C ARG A 98 6.78 -10.55 -4.40
N VAL A 99 7.30 -9.34 -4.60
CA VAL A 99 6.46 -8.13 -4.58
C VAL A 99 5.45 -8.24 -5.70
N ALA A 100 4.19 -8.47 -5.34
CA ALA A 100 3.10 -8.69 -6.27
C ALA A 100 2.39 -7.38 -6.63
N ARG A 101 2.24 -6.47 -5.64
CA ARG A 101 1.59 -5.18 -5.80
C ARG A 101 2.12 -4.16 -4.80
N ILE A 102 2.18 -2.91 -5.22
CA ILE A 102 2.38 -1.75 -4.36
C ILE A 102 1.13 -0.88 -4.48
N ILE A 103 0.48 -0.61 -3.35
CA ILE A 103 -0.80 0.10 -3.31
C ILE A 103 -0.66 1.33 -2.41
N THR A 104 -0.95 2.51 -2.94
CA THR A 104 -1.03 3.74 -2.15
C THR A 104 -2.47 4.03 -1.73
N VAL A 105 -2.67 4.31 -0.44
CA VAL A 105 -3.96 4.77 0.10
C VAL A 105 -3.92 6.28 0.29
N VAL A 106 -4.69 7.01 -0.51
CA VAL A 106 -4.79 8.47 -0.50
C VAL A 106 -6.00 8.91 0.33
N ASP A 107 -5.77 9.75 1.33
CA ASP A 107 -6.81 10.44 2.08
C ASP A 107 -7.04 11.82 1.49
N CYS A 108 -8.19 12.03 0.81
CA CYS A 108 -8.46 13.27 0.10
C CYS A 108 -8.50 14.52 1.00
N PRO A 109 -9.20 14.53 2.16
CA PRO A 109 -9.18 15.69 3.05
C PRO A 109 -7.79 16.05 3.57
N LEU A 110 -6.97 15.05 3.87
CA LEU A 110 -5.61 15.26 4.35
C LEU A 110 -4.73 15.87 3.24
N ALA A 111 -4.82 15.35 2.02
CA ALA A 111 -4.10 15.88 0.87
C ALA A 111 -4.55 17.30 0.52
N MET A 112 -5.87 17.57 0.53
CA MET A 112 -6.41 18.90 0.24
C MET A 112 -5.97 19.94 1.28
N LYS A 113 -5.90 19.55 2.55
CA LYS A 113 -5.55 20.45 3.66
C LYS A 113 -4.05 20.77 3.73
N HIS A 114 -3.20 19.84 3.34
CA HIS A 114 -1.76 19.95 3.53
C HIS A 114 -0.99 19.68 2.23
N LYS A 115 -0.44 20.74 1.64
CA LYS A 115 0.32 20.64 0.39
C LYS A 115 1.52 19.69 0.49
N ALA A 116 2.21 19.65 1.63
CA ALA A 116 3.31 18.72 1.85
C ALA A 116 2.85 17.24 1.81
N VAL A 117 1.62 16.96 2.22
CA VAL A 117 1.03 15.60 2.11
C VAL A 117 0.65 15.29 0.66
N GLU A 118 0.16 16.26 -0.09
CA GLU A 118 -0.08 16.09 -1.53
C GLU A 118 1.22 15.75 -2.27
N GLU A 119 2.31 16.46 -1.97
CA GLU A 119 3.64 16.19 -2.54
C GLU A 119 4.15 14.79 -2.11
N TRP A 120 3.93 14.42 -0.86
CA TRP A 120 4.28 13.09 -0.37
C TRP A 120 3.51 11.98 -1.10
N TYR A 121 2.22 12.19 -1.39
CA TYR A 121 1.44 11.24 -2.19
C TYR A 121 1.97 11.08 -3.60
N ARG A 122 2.50 12.14 -4.23
CA ARG A 122 3.13 12.02 -5.56
C ARG A 122 4.26 11.00 -5.53
N VAL A 123 5.09 11.03 -4.50
CA VAL A 123 6.18 10.06 -4.33
C VAL A 123 5.62 8.65 -4.12
N CYS A 124 4.60 8.48 -3.29
CA CYS A 124 3.97 7.18 -3.08
C CYS A 124 3.37 6.60 -4.37
N VAL A 125 2.64 7.42 -5.12
CA VAL A 125 2.01 6.98 -6.38
C VAL A 125 3.05 6.56 -7.41
N HIS A 126 4.22 7.22 -7.42
CA HIS A 126 5.33 6.82 -8.30
C HIS A 126 5.79 5.37 -8.10
N PHE A 127 5.68 4.84 -6.88
CA PHE A 127 6.00 3.44 -6.60
C PHE A 127 4.83 2.48 -6.82
N SER A 128 3.62 3.00 -7.09
CA SER A 128 2.39 2.21 -6.96
C SER A 128 1.89 1.64 -8.28
N ASP A 129 1.39 0.41 -8.22
CA ASP A 129 0.61 -0.23 -9.27
C ASP A 129 -0.87 0.14 -9.16
N ALA A 130 -1.34 0.45 -7.94
CA ALA A 130 -2.72 0.84 -7.68
C ALA A 130 -2.81 1.93 -6.61
N VAL A 131 -3.83 2.77 -6.71
CA VAL A 131 -4.15 3.83 -5.76
C VAL A 131 -5.58 3.67 -5.27
N VAL A 132 -5.76 3.62 -3.96
CA VAL A 132 -7.08 3.60 -3.31
C VAL A 132 -7.40 4.99 -2.77
N ILE A 133 -8.40 5.62 -3.33
CA ILE A 133 -8.86 6.96 -2.98
C ILE A 133 -9.88 6.86 -1.84
N ASN A 134 -9.52 7.36 -0.68
CA ASN A 134 -10.35 7.38 0.52
C ASN A 134 -10.94 8.76 0.78
N ARG A 135 -12.15 8.80 1.33
CA ARG A 135 -12.88 9.99 1.74
C ARG A 135 -13.05 11.06 0.65
N ARG A 136 -13.14 10.63 -0.62
CA ARG A 136 -13.38 11.55 -1.74
C ARG A 136 -14.70 12.32 -1.62
N TRP A 137 -15.66 11.80 -0.85
CA TRP A 137 -16.95 12.45 -0.58
C TRP A 137 -16.86 13.64 0.39
N GLU A 138 -15.73 13.84 1.07
CA GLU A 138 -15.47 14.94 2.00
C GLU A 138 -14.77 16.13 1.33
N VAL A 139 -14.49 16.04 0.03
CA VAL A 139 -13.81 17.09 -0.74
C VAL A 139 -14.60 17.42 -2.01
N PRO A 140 -14.44 18.64 -2.57
CA PRO A 140 -15.08 18.99 -3.85
C PRO A 140 -14.61 18.08 -4.99
N GLY A 141 -15.54 17.64 -5.85
CA GLY A 141 -15.22 16.80 -7.00
C GLY A 141 -14.18 17.42 -7.94
N GLN A 142 -14.24 18.74 -8.13
CA GLN A 142 -13.24 19.47 -8.92
C GLN A 142 -11.81 19.34 -8.33
N TRP A 143 -11.67 19.32 -7.02
CA TRP A 143 -10.38 19.10 -6.38
C TRP A 143 -9.86 17.68 -6.66
N VAL A 144 -10.73 16.66 -6.56
CA VAL A 144 -10.37 15.28 -6.88
C VAL A 144 -9.89 15.14 -8.31
N SER A 145 -10.63 15.71 -9.28
CA SER A 145 -10.23 15.65 -10.69
C SER A 145 -8.86 16.32 -10.93
N LYS A 146 -8.63 17.49 -10.32
CA LYS A 146 -7.36 18.19 -10.41
C LYS A 146 -6.20 17.42 -9.73
N PHE A 147 -6.50 16.75 -8.63
CA PHE A 147 -5.50 15.91 -7.93
C PHE A 147 -5.10 14.70 -8.77
N LEU A 148 -6.06 14.05 -9.45
CA LEU A 148 -5.82 12.84 -10.25
C LEU A 148 -5.20 13.13 -11.62
N GLU A 149 -5.46 14.31 -12.20
CA GLU A 149 -5.04 14.68 -13.56
C GLU A 149 -3.54 14.42 -13.86
N PRO A 150 -2.57 14.77 -12.99
CA PRO A 150 -1.16 14.46 -13.25
C PRO A 150 -0.89 12.95 -13.31
N TYR A 151 -1.53 12.18 -12.44
CA TYR A 151 -1.31 10.74 -12.35
C TYR A 151 -1.89 9.99 -13.55
N GLU A 152 -3.05 10.42 -14.05
CA GLU A 152 -3.65 9.88 -15.27
C GLU A 152 -2.77 10.11 -16.49
N LYS A 153 -2.00 11.21 -16.51
CA LYS A 153 -1.10 11.55 -17.63
C LYS A 153 0.30 10.98 -17.51
N GLU A 154 0.83 10.88 -16.30
CA GLU A 154 2.25 10.61 -16.06
C GLU A 154 2.52 9.17 -15.61
N PHE A 155 1.54 8.54 -14.94
CA PHE A 155 1.75 7.25 -14.28
C PHE A 155 0.87 6.14 -14.86
N TYR A 156 0.95 5.99 -16.16
CA TYR A 156 0.43 4.78 -16.76
C TYR A 156 1.41 3.60 -16.51
N PRO A 157 0.94 2.44 -16.00
CA PRO A 157 -0.44 1.97 -15.87
C PRO A 157 -0.95 1.90 -14.41
N CYS A 158 -0.92 2.96 -13.64
CA CYS A 158 -1.44 2.97 -12.27
C CYS A 158 -2.98 2.94 -12.28
N LEU A 159 -3.57 1.99 -11.56
CA LEU A 159 -5.02 1.81 -11.45
C LEU A 159 -5.57 2.59 -10.24
N PHE A 160 -6.72 3.26 -10.42
CA PHE A 160 -7.37 4.03 -9.37
C PHE A 160 -8.67 3.39 -8.92
N PHE A 161 -8.80 3.20 -7.61
CA PHE A 161 -9.97 2.62 -6.95
C PHE A 161 -10.53 3.57 -5.91
N ASN A 162 -11.82 3.48 -5.60
CA ASN A 162 -12.44 4.27 -4.55
C ASN A 162 -12.81 3.38 -3.37
N LEU A 163 -12.44 3.81 -2.17
CA LEU A 163 -12.96 3.26 -0.92
C LEU A 163 -14.25 4.01 -0.57
N THR A 164 -15.34 3.30 -0.39
CA THR A 164 -16.65 3.88 -0.02
C THR A 164 -16.69 4.29 1.45
N LYS A 165 -17.75 5.00 1.85
CA LYS A 165 -17.98 5.40 3.27
C LYS A 165 -18.05 4.21 4.22
N VAL A 166 -18.49 3.05 3.73
CA VAL A 166 -18.57 1.81 4.52
C VAL A 166 -17.29 0.99 4.46
N GLY A 167 -16.26 1.48 3.80
CA GLY A 167 -14.96 0.81 3.70
C GLY A 167 -14.87 -0.25 2.61
N ALA A 168 -15.82 -0.29 1.65
CA ALA A 168 -15.84 -1.25 0.55
C ALA A 168 -15.19 -0.69 -0.73
N ILE A 169 -14.59 -1.57 -1.53
CA ILE A 169 -14.10 -1.31 -2.88
C ILE A 169 -15.00 -2.07 -3.86
N ALA A 170 -15.36 -1.46 -4.99
CA ALA A 170 -16.31 -2.07 -5.93
C ALA A 170 -15.83 -3.39 -6.54
N ASN A 171 -14.53 -3.54 -6.74
CA ASN A 171 -13.90 -4.77 -7.25
C ASN A 171 -12.56 -5.00 -6.55
N PRO A 172 -12.56 -5.54 -5.31
CA PRO A 172 -11.35 -5.76 -4.55
C PRO A 172 -10.32 -6.67 -5.25
N PRO A 173 -10.71 -7.75 -5.97
CA PRO A 173 -9.76 -8.55 -6.73
C PRO A 173 -8.96 -7.76 -7.75
N ALA A 174 -9.55 -6.79 -8.45
CA ALA A 174 -8.86 -5.98 -9.45
C ALA A 174 -7.75 -5.09 -8.85
N VAL A 175 -7.80 -4.79 -7.54
CA VAL A 175 -6.73 -4.03 -6.86
C VAL A 175 -5.45 -4.86 -6.77
N ILE A 176 -5.58 -6.18 -6.64
CA ILE A 176 -4.46 -7.10 -6.41
C ILE A 176 -4.01 -7.84 -7.68
N ASP A 177 -4.94 -8.12 -8.61
CA ASP A 177 -4.69 -8.96 -9.79
C ASP A 177 -4.70 -8.17 -11.11
N GLY A 178 -4.99 -6.87 -11.06
CA GLY A 178 -5.03 -6.06 -12.28
C GLY A 178 -3.70 -6.16 -13.02
N GLU A 179 -3.67 -6.82 -14.18
CA GLU A 179 -2.53 -6.66 -15.08
C GLU A 179 -2.49 -5.19 -15.53
N PRO A 180 -1.30 -4.57 -15.55
CA PRO A 180 -1.14 -3.27 -16.18
C PRO A 180 -1.54 -3.43 -17.65
N LEU A 181 -2.50 -2.60 -18.07
CA LEU A 181 -2.92 -2.55 -19.48
C LEU A 181 -1.79 -2.07 -20.38
#